data_4757ab3a139f25926e99c92ee7366f9a
#
_entry.id   4757ab3a139f25926e99c92ee7366f9a
#
_cell.length_a   1.000
_cell.length_b   1.000
_cell.length_c   1.000
_cell.angle_alpha   90.00
_cell.angle_beta   90.00
_cell.angle_gamma   90.00
#
_symmetry.space_group_name_H-M   'P 1'
#
loop_
_entity.id
_entity.type
_entity.pdbx_description
1 polymer ?
#
loop_
_entity_poly.entity_id
_entity_poly.type
_entity_poly.pdbx_seq_one_letter_code
_entity_poly.pdbx_strand_id
1 'polypeptide(L)'
;MEFLKGDCLEVMKTLPDKSIDCFVCDLPYGCLSAGNPKRKRFINGKDTGTILEGQTVGSCSWDIKINLDLFWTQIKRLAKNDHTPVLMFCTTKFGAELIASNPDWFRYDLVWSKPNGVGFLSANKMPMRSHELIYVFSKKGAYYKRINIEGDFPNTRRGKGTKPTNVYNVMPTFSSTTSTTERCPKSVIEIANKKGKGNHPTQKPAELYEWLLKRYCPAEGTILDPTAGSFTSCFTAQKLGLKSIGIEMNEEFYEKANSLKTK
;
A
#
# COMPACT_ATOMS: atom_id res chain seq x y z
N MET A 1 18.03 4.57 8.76
CA MET A 1 16.70 5.18 8.66
C MET A 1 16.87 6.70 8.57
N GLU A 2 16.33 7.31 7.52
CA GLU A 2 16.42 8.74 7.22
C GLU A 2 15.00 9.30 7.06
N PHE A 3 14.73 10.45 7.68
CA PHE A 3 13.48 11.18 7.56
C PHE A 3 13.75 12.54 6.94
N LEU A 4 13.03 12.85 5.87
CA LEU A 4 13.17 14.08 5.11
C LEU A 4 11.86 14.86 5.15
N LYS A 5 11.94 16.16 5.42
CA LYS A 5 10.79 17.05 5.44
C LYS A 5 10.67 17.78 4.11
N GLY A 6 9.48 17.78 3.53
CA GLY A 6 9.18 18.56 2.34
C GLY A 6 8.22 17.90 1.38
N ASP A 7 7.96 18.58 0.26
CA ASP A 7 7.22 18.02 -0.88
C ASP A 7 8.02 16.86 -1.48
N CYS A 8 7.37 15.71 -1.65
CA CYS A 8 8.06 14.51 -2.09
C CYS A 8 8.65 14.65 -3.51
N LEU A 9 8.00 15.40 -4.41
CA LEU A 9 8.51 15.61 -5.77
C LEU A 9 9.81 16.45 -5.75
N GLU A 10 9.92 17.41 -4.84
CA GLU A 10 11.14 18.22 -4.69
C GLU A 10 12.24 17.45 -3.95
N VAL A 11 11.91 16.81 -2.84
CA VAL A 11 12.87 16.06 -2.04
C VAL A 11 13.44 14.86 -2.82
N MET A 12 12.61 14.13 -3.57
CA MET A 12 13.10 13.04 -4.39
C MET A 12 14.18 13.48 -5.40
N LYS A 13 14.16 14.73 -5.90
CA LYS A 13 15.20 15.25 -6.81
C LYS A 13 16.60 15.25 -6.20
N THR A 14 16.70 15.35 -4.88
CA THR A 14 17.99 15.39 -4.15
C THR A 14 18.59 14.00 -3.91
N LEU A 15 17.79 12.94 -4.07
CA LEU A 15 18.24 11.57 -3.83
C LEU A 15 19.07 11.05 -5.02
N PRO A 16 20.11 10.23 -4.77
CA PRO A 16 20.94 9.66 -5.81
C PRO A 16 20.17 8.76 -6.78
N ASP A 17 20.51 8.80 -8.05
CA ASP A 17 19.98 7.89 -9.08
C ASP A 17 20.23 6.43 -8.69
N LYS A 18 19.29 5.55 -9.06
CA LYS A 18 19.41 4.10 -8.88
C LYS A 18 19.76 3.67 -7.45
N SER A 19 19.24 4.38 -6.46
CA SER A 19 19.54 4.18 -5.04
C SER A 19 18.49 3.36 -4.28
N ILE A 20 17.29 3.17 -4.84
CA ILE A 20 16.14 2.57 -4.16
C ILE A 20 15.88 1.16 -4.65
N ASP A 21 15.80 0.22 -3.71
CA ASP A 21 15.52 -1.20 -3.97
C ASP A 21 14.02 -1.53 -3.95
N CYS A 22 13.20 -0.75 -3.22
CA CYS A 22 11.75 -0.93 -3.14
C CYS A 22 11.06 0.39 -2.78
N PHE A 23 9.96 0.71 -3.46
CA PHE A 23 9.12 1.84 -3.11
C PHE A 23 7.84 1.36 -2.42
N VAL A 24 7.41 2.08 -1.38
CA VAL A 24 6.16 1.82 -0.66
C VAL A 24 5.40 3.12 -0.57
N CYS A 25 4.32 3.24 -1.33
CA CYS A 25 3.68 4.52 -1.60
C CYS A 25 2.20 4.49 -1.21
N ASP A 26 1.82 5.29 -0.21
CA ASP A 26 0.42 5.58 0.16
C ASP A 26 0.11 7.03 -0.22
N LEU A 27 0.06 7.30 -1.54
CA LEU A 27 -0.14 8.66 -2.06
C LEU A 27 -1.51 9.20 -1.66
N PRO A 28 -1.71 10.53 -1.56
CA PRO A 28 -3.04 11.10 -1.35
C PRO A 28 -3.95 10.81 -2.55
N TYR A 29 -5.15 10.27 -2.27
CA TYR A 29 -6.10 9.82 -3.30
C TYR A 29 -7.00 10.93 -3.83
N GLY A 30 -7.04 12.10 -3.17
CA GLY A 30 -7.95 13.20 -3.50
C GLY A 30 -9.42 12.88 -3.25
N CYS A 31 -9.72 11.93 -2.38
CA CYS A 31 -11.08 11.48 -2.11
C CYS A 31 -11.65 12.01 -0.79
N LEU A 32 -10.81 12.52 0.11
CA LEU A 32 -11.20 13.09 1.40
C LEU A 32 -11.40 14.61 1.34
N SER A 33 -10.93 15.26 0.30
CA SER A 33 -11.08 16.71 0.08
C SER A 33 -12.42 17.10 -0.55
N ALA A 34 -13.18 16.15 -1.08
CA ALA A 34 -14.47 16.36 -1.72
C ALA A 34 -15.62 16.34 -0.69
N GLY A 35 -15.52 17.12 0.38
CA GLY A 35 -16.63 17.36 1.30
C GLY A 35 -17.73 18.15 0.58
N ASN A 36 -18.95 17.62 0.52
CA ASN A 36 -20.11 18.35 0.02
C ASN A 36 -20.39 19.53 0.97
N PRO A 37 -20.15 20.79 0.59
CA PRO A 37 -20.15 21.94 1.52
C PRO A 37 -21.53 22.33 2.04
N LYS A 38 -22.60 21.69 1.57
CA LYS A 38 -23.96 22.00 1.97
C LYS A 38 -24.77 20.74 2.27
N ARG A 39 -24.86 20.36 3.53
CA ARG A 39 -25.81 19.31 3.98
C ARG A 39 -27.07 19.96 4.49
N LYS A 40 -28.22 19.57 3.94
CA LYS A 40 -29.53 19.88 4.52
C LYS A 40 -29.73 19.04 5.78
N ARG A 41 -30.22 19.65 6.84
CA ARG A 41 -30.57 18.96 8.08
C ARG A 41 -31.95 18.32 7.94
N PHE A 42 -32.02 17.02 8.15
CA PHE A 42 -33.28 16.28 8.22
C PHE A 42 -33.55 15.86 9.68
N ILE A 43 -34.72 16.13 10.20
CA ILE A 43 -35.18 15.60 11.48
C ILE A 43 -36.45 14.78 11.18
N ASN A 44 -36.45 13.51 11.60
CA ASN A 44 -37.52 12.55 11.35
C ASN A 44 -37.96 12.48 9.87
N GLY A 45 -36.98 12.52 8.94
CA GLY A 45 -37.24 12.44 7.51
C GLY A 45 -37.77 13.72 6.85
N LYS A 46 -37.98 14.80 7.58
CA LYS A 46 -38.42 16.09 7.05
C LYS A 46 -37.24 17.05 6.88
N ASP A 47 -37.16 17.68 5.68
CA ASP A 47 -36.19 18.75 5.41
C ASP A 47 -36.52 19.94 6.31
N THR A 48 -35.64 20.34 7.19
CA THR A 48 -35.84 21.46 8.12
C THR A 48 -35.56 22.83 7.48
N GLY A 49 -35.16 22.85 6.21
CA GLY A 49 -34.72 24.08 5.53
C GLY A 49 -33.41 24.66 6.07
N THR A 50 -32.84 24.07 7.10
CA THR A 50 -31.59 24.54 7.70
C THR A 50 -30.42 24.00 6.92
N ILE A 51 -29.69 24.90 6.27
CA ILE A 51 -28.38 24.58 5.71
C ILE A 51 -27.38 24.64 6.86
N LEU A 52 -26.80 23.51 7.21
CA LEU A 52 -25.67 23.47 8.12
C LEU A 52 -24.45 24.05 7.36
N GLU A 53 -24.25 25.36 7.49
CA GLU A 53 -22.97 25.98 7.20
C GLU A 53 -22.03 25.53 8.32
N GLY A 54 -21.20 24.66 8.05
CA GLY A 54 -20.29 24.28 9.08
C GLY A 54 -19.34 23.24 8.61
N GLN A 55 -18.18 23.42 9.11
CA GLN A 55 -17.09 22.47 9.17
C GLN A 55 -17.30 21.29 8.22
N THR A 56 -16.71 21.33 7.07
CA THR A 56 -16.57 20.20 6.18
C THR A 56 -15.91 19.08 6.98
N VAL A 57 -16.75 18.29 7.65
CA VAL A 57 -16.29 17.07 8.29
C VAL A 57 -15.72 16.22 7.17
N GLY A 58 -14.39 16.25 7.04
CA GLY A 58 -13.66 15.45 6.06
C GLY A 58 -12.91 16.20 4.96
N SER A 59 -12.74 17.53 4.99
CA SER A 59 -11.75 18.16 4.11
C SER A 59 -10.36 18.02 4.73
N CYS A 60 -9.62 17.01 4.32
CA CYS A 60 -8.24 16.87 4.69
C CYS A 60 -7.40 17.72 3.73
N SER A 61 -6.78 18.79 4.24
CA SER A 61 -5.94 19.69 3.45
C SER A 61 -4.73 19.01 2.81
N TRP A 62 -4.35 17.86 3.33
CA TRP A 62 -3.22 17.05 2.83
C TRP A 62 -3.64 16.06 1.71
N ASP A 63 -4.93 15.79 1.51
CA ASP A 63 -5.40 14.84 0.47
C ASP A 63 -5.49 15.51 -0.91
N ILE A 64 -4.39 16.11 -1.35
CA ILE A 64 -4.22 16.72 -2.67
C ILE A 64 -3.46 15.75 -3.56
N LYS A 65 -4.04 15.41 -4.71
CA LYS A 65 -3.40 14.49 -5.66
C LYS A 65 -2.05 15.02 -6.13
N ILE A 66 -1.07 14.14 -6.13
CA ILE A 66 0.28 14.40 -6.66
C ILE A 66 0.24 14.29 -8.19
N ASN A 67 1.05 15.10 -8.87
CA ASN A 67 1.26 14.95 -10.32
C ASN A 67 1.96 13.62 -10.61
N LEU A 68 1.23 12.69 -11.22
CA LEU A 68 1.73 11.32 -11.46
C LEU A 68 2.85 11.28 -12.50
N ASP A 69 2.88 12.17 -13.50
CA ASP A 69 3.94 12.19 -14.52
C ASP A 69 5.29 12.57 -13.89
N LEU A 70 5.28 13.61 -13.05
CA LEU A 70 6.46 14.02 -12.30
C LEU A 70 6.87 12.95 -11.28
N PHE A 71 5.91 12.33 -10.62
CA PHE A 71 6.15 11.24 -9.69
C PHE A 71 6.84 10.05 -10.39
N TRP A 72 6.29 9.56 -11.50
CA TRP A 72 6.89 8.46 -12.26
C TRP A 72 8.27 8.80 -12.82
N THR A 73 8.52 10.07 -13.17
CA THR A 73 9.85 10.52 -13.59
C THR A 73 10.87 10.28 -12.48
N GLN A 74 10.54 10.63 -11.23
CA GLN A 74 11.44 10.39 -10.10
C GLN A 74 11.55 8.91 -9.74
N ILE A 75 10.44 8.17 -9.73
CA ILE A 75 10.47 6.72 -9.48
C ILE A 75 11.39 6.00 -10.48
N LYS A 76 11.25 6.31 -11.79
CA LYS A 76 12.07 5.69 -12.84
C LYS A 76 13.57 6.00 -12.70
N ARG A 77 13.90 7.21 -12.25
CA ARG A 77 15.27 7.64 -11.99
C ARG A 77 15.90 6.96 -10.78
N LEU A 78 15.11 6.89 -9.68
CA LEU A 78 15.57 6.37 -8.39
C LEU A 78 15.59 4.84 -8.33
N ALA A 79 14.78 4.15 -9.14
CA ALA A 79 14.72 2.69 -9.17
C ALA A 79 16.09 2.09 -9.49
N LYS A 80 16.60 1.23 -8.61
CA LYS A 80 17.96 0.65 -8.69
C LYS A 80 18.18 -0.19 -9.94
N ASN A 81 17.13 -0.89 -10.37
CA ASN A 81 17.15 -1.72 -11.57
C ASN A 81 15.74 -1.96 -12.13
N ASP A 82 15.66 -2.67 -13.26
CA ASP A 82 14.39 -2.95 -13.94
C ASP A 82 13.40 -3.83 -13.15
N HIS A 83 13.84 -4.47 -12.07
CA HIS A 83 13.05 -5.35 -11.20
C HIS A 83 12.63 -4.67 -9.88
N THR A 84 13.03 -3.42 -9.66
CA THR A 84 12.68 -2.66 -8.46
C THR A 84 11.15 -2.53 -8.35
N PRO A 85 10.52 -3.05 -7.29
CA PRO A 85 9.07 -2.96 -7.12
C PRO A 85 8.65 -1.59 -6.60
N VAL A 86 7.49 -1.14 -7.10
CA VAL A 86 6.78 0.03 -6.59
C VAL A 86 5.42 -0.45 -6.08
N LEU A 87 5.26 -0.49 -4.76
CA LEU A 87 4.04 -0.92 -4.08
C LEU A 87 3.16 0.30 -3.81
N MET A 88 2.00 0.38 -4.46
CA MET A 88 1.13 1.55 -4.38
C MET A 88 -0.21 1.19 -3.76
N PHE A 89 -0.48 1.71 -2.58
CA PHE A 89 -1.79 1.60 -1.97
C PHE A 89 -2.81 2.42 -2.75
N CYS A 90 -4.00 1.87 -2.95
CA CYS A 90 -5.03 2.58 -3.67
C CYS A 90 -6.46 2.09 -3.39
N THR A 91 -7.42 2.93 -3.75
CA THR A 91 -8.81 2.53 -3.97
C THR A 91 -8.99 2.17 -5.45
N THR A 92 -10.07 1.49 -5.81
CA THR A 92 -10.35 1.12 -7.21
C THR A 92 -10.30 2.32 -8.17
N LYS A 93 -10.88 3.47 -7.77
CA LYS A 93 -10.89 4.68 -8.62
C LYS A 93 -9.49 5.23 -8.82
N PHE A 94 -8.76 5.44 -7.74
CA PHE A 94 -7.38 5.95 -7.82
C PHE A 94 -6.45 4.94 -8.49
N GLY A 95 -6.67 3.64 -8.26
CA GLY A 95 -5.93 2.57 -8.93
C GLY A 95 -6.08 2.58 -10.45
N ALA A 96 -7.27 2.90 -10.97
CA ALA A 96 -7.45 3.07 -12.41
C ALA A 96 -6.60 4.24 -12.96
N GLU A 97 -6.51 5.35 -12.22
CA GLU A 97 -5.66 6.50 -12.58
C GLU A 97 -4.17 6.11 -12.54
N LEU A 98 -3.75 5.33 -11.53
CA LEU A 98 -2.37 4.82 -11.42
C LEU A 98 -1.99 3.93 -12.60
N ILE A 99 -2.87 2.98 -12.99
CA ILE A 99 -2.60 2.13 -14.15
C ILE A 99 -2.52 2.96 -15.42
N ALA A 100 -3.47 3.89 -15.62
CA ALA A 100 -3.49 4.76 -16.81
C ALA A 100 -2.24 5.63 -16.92
N SER A 101 -1.65 6.06 -15.79
CA SER A 101 -0.45 6.90 -15.76
C SER A 101 0.84 6.13 -16.08
N ASN A 102 0.88 4.81 -15.92
CA ASN A 102 2.07 3.99 -16.23
C ASN A 102 1.68 2.52 -16.51
N PRO A 103 0.93 2.24 -17.58
CA PRO A 103 0.39 0.91 -17.86
C PRO A 103 1.50 -0.13 -18.10
N ASP A 104 2.61 0.27 -18.69
CA ASP A 104 3.73 -0.64 -19.01
C ASP A 104 4.41 -1.24 -17.78
N TRP A 105 4.34 -0.56 -16.64
CA TRP A 105 4.95 -1.02 -15.40
C TRP A 105 3.99 -1.78 -14.50
N PHE A 106 2.68 -1.68 -14.71
CA PHE A 106 1.71 -2.44 -13.93
C PHE A 106 1.93 -3.94 -14.11
N ARG A 107 1.97 -4.68 -12.99
CA ARG A 107 2.20 -6.13 -12.99
C ARG A 107 0.99 -6.92 -12.49
N TYR A 108 0.56 -6.62 -11.28
CA TYR A 108 -0.59 -7.26 -10.64
C TYR A 108 -1.02 -6.47 -9.40
N ASP A 109 -2.12 -6.91 -8.81
CA ASP A 109 -2.67 -6.36 -7.58
C ASP A 109 -2.57 -7.35 -6.42
N LEU A 110 -2.53 -6.79 -5.22
CA LEU A 110 -2.74 -7.47 -3.95
C LEU A 110 -3.95 -6.84 -3.28
N VAL A 111 -4.72 -7.63 -2.55
CA VAL A 111 -5.87 -7.18 -1.78
C VAL A 111 -5.54 -7.27 -0.29
N TRP A 112 -5.48 -6.14 0.39
CA TRP A 112 -5.43 -6.14 1.84
C TRP A 112 -6.85 -6.23 2.39
N SER A 113 -7.22 -7.40 2.91
CA SER A 113 -8.50 -7.69 3.55
C SER A 113 -8.43 -7.34 5.03
N LYS A 114 -9.46 -6.62 5.50
CA LYS A 114 -9.61 -6.18 6.89
C LYS A 114 -10.76 -6.94 7.53
N PRO A 115 -10.63 -7.46 8.75
CA PRO A 115 -11.73 -8.16 9.41
C PRO A 115 -12.94 -7.25 9.66
N ASN A 116 -12.71 -5.94 9.85
CA ASN A 116 -13.75 -4.95 10.08
C ASN A 116 -13.92 -4.03 8.86
N GLY A 117 -15.15 -3.94 8.35
CA GLY A 117 -15.51 -3.00 7.30
C GLY A 117 -15.52 -1.54 7.78
N VAL A 118 -15.30 -0.62 6.86
CA VAL A 118 -15.42 0.82 7.06
C VAL A 118 -16.59 1.39 6.24
N GLY A 119 -17.08 2.58 6.58
CA GLY A 119 -18.18 3.23 5.87
C GLY A 119 -19.57 2.93 6.43
N PHE A 120 -19.69 2.65 7.72
CA PHE A 120 -20.96 2.34 8.40
C PHE A 120 -22.09 3.34 8.11
N LEU A 121 -21.77 4.64 8.00
CA LEU A 121 -22.77 5.68 7.68
C LEU A 121 -23.45 5.49 6.30
N SER A 122 -22.84 4.71 5.44
CA SER A 122 -23.36 4.38 4.10
C SER A 122 -23.88 2.94 3.99
N ALA A 123 -23.91 2.18 5.09
CA ALA A 123 -24.24 0.76 5.08
C ALA A 123 -25.65 0.44 4.55
N ASN A 124 -26.59 1.38 4.64
CA ASN A 124 -27.92 1.25 4.06
C ASN A 124 -27.98 1.51 2.55
N LYS A 125 -26.89 1.98 1.93
CA LYS A 125 -26.81 2.32 0.49
C LYS A 125 -25.86 1.44 -0.27
N MET A 126 -24.84 0.91 0.40
CA MET A 126 -23.80 0.06 -0.20
C MET A 126 -23.14 -0.81 0.88
N PRO A 127 -22.56 -1.95 0.51
CA PRO A 127 -21.78 -2.78 1.44
C PRO A 127 -20.62 -2.00 2.05
N MET A 128 -20.32 -2.28 3.30
CA MET A 128 -19.15 -1.73 3.98
C MET A 128 -17.87 -2.21 3.29
N ARG A 129 -16.91 -1.33 3.10
CA ARG A 129 -15.64 -1.67 2.48
C ARG A 129 -14.73 -2.36 3.49
N SER A 130 -14.35 -3.60 3.21
CA SER A 130 -13.48 -4.41 4.05
C SER A 130 -12.09 -4.65 3.45
N HIS A 131 -11.71 -3.96 2.36
CA HIS A 131 -10.43 -4.13 1.71
C HIS A 131 -9.87 -2.84 1.12
N GLU A 132 -8.56 -2.84 0.93
CA GLU A 132 -7.81 -1.89 0.10
C GLU A 132 -6.95 -2.66 -0.91
N LEU A 133 -6.59 -2.00 -2.00
CA LEU A 133 -5.75 -2.58 -3.04
C LEU A 133 -4.31 -2.09 -2.87
N ILE A 134 -3.36 -2.94 -3.26
CA ILE A 134 -1.95 -2.60 -3.36
C ILE A 134 -1.50 -3.05 -4.76
N TYR A 135 -1.20 -2.08 -5.60
CA TYR A 135 -0.73 -2.36 -6.95
C TYR A 135 0.77 -2.50 -6.98
N VAL A 136 1.24 -3.50 -7.67
CA VAL A 136 2.66 -3.77 -7.88
C VAL A 136 3.06 -3.32 -9.27
N PHE A 137 3.95 -2.34 -9.32
CA PHE A 137 4.55 -1.87 -10.56
C PHE A 137 6.04 -2.21 -10.58
N SER A 138 6.58 -2.44 -11.77
CA SER A 138 8.00 -2.62 -12.04
C SER A 138 8.23 -2.58 -13.54
N LYS A 139 9.39 -2.15 -14.03
CA LYS A 139 9.70 -2.09 -15.47
C LYS A 139 9.68 -3.48 -16.09
N LYS A 140 10.24 -4.48 -15.39
CA LYS A 140 10.15 -5.91 -15.73
C LYS A 140 9.38 -6.64 -14.61
N GLY A 141 9.51 -7.97 -14.52
CA GLY A 141 8.94 -8.72 -13.39
C GLY A 141 9.51 -8.19 -12.06
N ALA A 142 8.64 -7.81 -11.13
CA ALA A 142 9.05 -7.24 -9.84
C ALA A 142 9.86 -8.25 -9.02
N TYR A 143 10.89 -7.79 -8.30
CA TYR A 143 11.54 -8.62 -7.30
C TYR A 143 10.51 -9.13 -6.31
N TYR A 144 10.50 -10.44 -6.10
CA TYR A 144 9.60 -11.11 -5.17
C TYR A 144 10.28 -12.34 -4.58
N LYS A 145 10.38 -12.36 -3.25
CA LYS A 145 10.85 -13.52 -2.47
C LYS A 145 9.64 -14.28 -1.92
N ARG A 146 9.40 -15.48 -2.44
CA ARG A 146 8.37 -16.35 -1.88
C ARG A 146 8.72 -16.76 -0.46
N ILE A 147 7.88 -16.39 0.49
CA ILE A 147 7.93 -16.86 1.88
C ILE A 147 6.61 -17.59 2.11
N ASN A 148 6.70 -18.91 2.29
CA ASN A 148 5.53 -19.73 2.54
C ASN A 148 4.82 -19.32 3.83
N ILE A 149 3.53 -19.59 3.88
CA ILE A 149 2.67 -19.41 5.06
C ILE A 149 2.27 -20.76 5.59
N GLU A 150 2.00 -20.85 6.89
CA GLU A 150 1.48 -22.07 7.50
C GLU A 150 0.01 -22.26 7.13
N GLY A 151 -0.37 -23.49 6.81
CA GLY A 151 -1.75 -23.88 6.55
C GLY A 151 -2.26 -24.82 7.63
N ASP A 152 -3.56 -24.84 7.83
CA ASP A 152 -4.22 -25.58 8.90
C ASP A 152 -4.05 -27.10 8.80
N PHE A 153 -3.88 -27.62 7.60
CA PHE A 153 -3.81 -29.07 7.34
C PHE A 153 -2.65 -29.43 6.42
N PRO A 154 -2.05 -30.61 6.58
CA PRO A 154 -1.05 -31.12 5.64
C PRO A 154 -1.62 -31.24 4.22
N ASN A 155 -0.83 -30.83 3.24
CA ASN A 155 -1.16 -30.97 1.83
C ASN A 155 -0.32 -32.08 1.21
N THR A 156 -0.93 -33.20 0.88
CA THR A 156 -0.27 -34.29 0.17
C THR A 156 -0.34 -34.05 -1.32
N ARG A 157 0.75 -33.62 -1.94
CA ARG A 157 0.80 -33.46 -3.39
C ARG A 157 1.01 -34.82 -4.04
N ARG A 158 -0.02 -35.33 -4.72
CA ARG A 158 0.11 -36.36 -5.75
C ARG A 158 -0.13 -35.67 -7.10
N GLY A 159 0.94 -35.24 -7.76
CA GLY A 159 0.84 -34.65 -9.08
C GLY A 159 0.97 -35.71 -10.16
N LYS A 160 -0.12 -36.11 -10.85
CA LYS A 160 0.00 -36.65 -12.21
C LYS A 160 0.35 -35.46 -13.13
N GLY A 161 1.39 -35.61 -13.96
CA GLY A 161 1.66 -34.68 -15.03
C GLY A 161 0.43 -34.46 -15.90
N THR A 162 0.15 -33.23 -16.25
CA THR A 162 -0.96 -32.89 -17.16
C THR A 162 -0.40 -32.65 -18.56
N LYS A 163 -1.18 -33.08 -19.56
CA LYS A 163 -0.90 -32.74 -20.97
C LYS A 163 -1.01 -31.22 -21.14
N PRO A 164 -0.19 -30.60 -22.01
CA PRO A 164 -0.30 -29.18 -22.28
C PRO A 164 -1.69 -28.84 -22.81
N THR A 165 -2.24 -27.75 -22.35
CA THR A 165 -3.48 -27.17 -22.90
C THR A 165 -3.13 -25.84 -23.57
N ASN A 166 -4.07 -25.26 -24.33
CA ASN A 166 -3.89 -23.95 -24.94
C ASN A 166 -3.69 -22.80 -23.92
N VAL A 167 -3.93 -23.07 -22.62
CA VAL A 167 -3.85 -22.09 -21.54
C VAL A 167 -2.68 -22.39 -20.60
N TYR A 168 -2.32 -23.67 -20.42
CA TYR A 168 -1.28 -24.07 -19.47
C TYR A 168 -0.20 -24.92 -20.14
N ASN A 169 1.06 -24.60 -19.87
CA ASN A 169 2.19 -25.43 -20.23
C ASN A 169 2.20 -26.76 -19.49
N VAL A 170 3.00 -27.72 -19.96
CA VAL A 170 3.20 -29.02 -19.30
C VAL A 170 3.54 -28.82 -17.83
N MET A 171 2.75 -29.36 -16.94
CA MET A 171 3.16 -29.48 -15.55
C MET A 171 3.97 -30.76 -15.38
N PRO A 172 5.22 -30.69 -14.85
CA PRO A 172 6.02 -31.88 -14.61
C PRO A 172 5.34 -32.79 -13.58
N THR A 173 5.48 -34.11 -13.77
CA THR A 173 5.03 -35.11 -12.80
C THR A 173 5.92 -35.04 -11.57
N PHE A 174 5.36 -34.74 -10.42
CA PHE A 174 6.08 -34.80 -9.14
C PHE A 174 5.91 -36.20 -8.55
N SER A 175 7.01 -36.92 -8.40
CA SER A 175 7.02 -38.28 -7.84
C SER A 175 7.17 -38.32 -6.31
N SER A 176 7.30 -37.18 -5.63
CA SER A 176 7.47 -37.12 -4.18
C SER A 176 6.17 -36.79 -3.45
N THR A 177 5.76 -37.65 -2.54
CA THR A 177 4.71 -37.39 -1.55
C THR A 177 5.30 -36.69 -0.34
N THR A 178 5.62 -35.42 -0.45
CA THR A 178 5.93 -34.62 0.74
C THR A 178 4.63 -34.06 1.29
N SER A 179 4.27 -34.51 2.49
CA SER A 179 3.19 -33.88 3.26
C SER A 179 3.77 -32.65 3.97
N THR A 180 3.28 -31.47 3.65
CA THR A 180 3.69 -30.23 4.29
C THR A 180 2.50 -29.34 4.56
N THR A 181 2.50 -28.63 5.68
CA THR A 181 1.54 -27.58 6.03
C THR A 181 1.83 -26.29 5.32
N GLU A 182 3.02 -26.11 4.76
CA GLU A 182 3.41 -24.91 4.03
C GLU A 182 2.56 -24.66 2.78
N ARG A 183 2.17 -23.42 2.60
CA ARG A 183 1.39 -22.92 1.46
C ARG A 183 2.09 -21.75 0.80
N CYS A 184 1.93 -21.64 -0.52
CA CYS A 184 2.29 -20.41 -1.21
C CYS A 184 1.39 -19.26 -0.71
N PRO A 185 1.93 -18.06 -0.52
CA PRO A 185 1.12 -16.90 -0.16
C PRO A 185 0.12 -16.57 -1.27
N LYS A 186 -1.04 -16.08 -0.87
CA LYS A 186 -2.12 -15.65 -1.77
C LYS A 186 -2.04 -14.14 -1.99
N SER A 187 -2.70 -13.66 -3.07
CA SER A 187 -2.83 -12.22 -3.34
C SER A 187 -3.77 -11.51 -2.37
N VAL A 188 -4.61 -12.22 -1.63
CA VAL A 188 -5.43 -11.67 -0.54
C VAL A 188 -4.67 -11.83 0.77
N ILE A 189 -4.38 -10.68 1.39
CA ILE A 189 -3.59 -10.57 2.62
C ILE A 189 -4.56 -10.19 3.75
N GLU A 190 -4.77 -11.10 4.69
CA GLU A 190 -5.68 -10.89 5.82
C GLU A 190 -4.90 -10.37 7.02
N ILE A 191 -4.96 -9.07 7.27
CA ILE A 191 -4.29 -8.40 8.40
C ILE A 191 -5.25 -7.39 9.02
N ALA A 192 -5.44 -7.49 10.33
CA ALA A 192 -6.28 -6.57 11.06
C ALA A 192 -5.70 -5.15 11.08
N ASN A 193 -6.56 -4.16 10.83
CA ASN A 193 -6.20 -2.76 11.04
C ASN A 193 -6.33 -2.43 12.53
N LYS A 194 -5.33 -2.78 13.32
CA LYS A 194 -5.27 -2.40 14.74
C LYS A 194 -4.98 -0.90 14.81
N LYS A 195 -5.98 -0.12 15.20
CA LYS A 195 -5.79 1.30 15.46
C LYS A 195 -4.82 1.47 16.62
N GLY A 196 -3.58 1.87 16.32
CA GLY A 196 -2.64 2.29 17.34
C GLY A 196 -3.16 3.57 18.04
N LYS A 197 -2.94 3.70 19.35
CA LYS A 197 -3.29 4.92 20.07
C LYS A 197 -2.46 6.10 19.53
N GLY A 198 -3.10 7.04 18.85
CA GLY A 198 -2.59 8.40 18.72
C GLY A 198 -1.65 8.73 17.55
N ASN A 199 -1.57 7.90 16.50
CA ASN A 199 -0.74 8.22 15.34
C ASN A 199 -1.57 8.82 14.18
N HIS A 200 -1.32 8.53 12.95
CA HIS A 200 -2.01 9.10 11.80
C HIS A 200 -3.41 8.48 11.62
N PRO A 201 -4.47 9.25 11.24
CA PRO A 201 -5.86 8.73 11.12
C PRO A 201 -6.01 7.59 10.10
N THR A 202 -5.18 7.56 9.07
CA THR A 202 -5.20 6.56 7.98
C THR A 202 -4.00 5.61 8.03
N GLN A 203 -3.30 5.53 9.17
CA GLN A 203 -2.10 4.70 9.32
C GLN A 203 -2.36 3.23 8.95
N LYS A 204 -1.51 2.69 8.10
CA LYS A 204 -1.48 1.27 7.78
C LYS A 204 -0.80 0.47 8.91
N PRO A 205 -1.21 -0.77 9.19
CA PRO A 205 -0.60 -1.59 10.23
C PRO A 205 0.84 -1.99 9.89
N ALA A 206 1.70 -2.04 10.90
CA ALA A 206 3.10 -2.44 10.75
C ALA A 206 3.23 -3.87 10.20
N GLU A 207 2.33 -4.78 10.59
CA GLU A 207 2.30 -6.16 10.11
C GLU A 207 2.11 -6.24 8.57
N LEU A 208 1.37 -5.29 7.98
CA LEU A 208 1.20 -5.22 6.54
C LEU A 208 2.48 -4.80 5.83
N TYR A 209 3.16 -3.77 6.36
CA TYR A 209 4.48 -3.37 5.84
C TYR A 209 5.51 -4.50 6.01
N GLU A 210 5.49 -5.21 7.13
CA GLU A 210 6.38 -6.35 7.37
C GLU A 210 6.15 -7.45 6.33
N TRP A 211 4.88 -7.79 6.05
CA TRP A 211 4.51 -8.79 5.04
C TRP A 211 5.02 -8.39 3.66
N LEU A 212 4.85 -7.13 3.28
CA LEU A 212 5.27 -6.58 2.00
C LEU A 212 6.81 -6.52 1.90
N LEU A 213 7.47 -5.91 2.87
CA LEU A 213 8.91 -5.66 2.81
C LEU A 213 9.73 -6.95 2.84
N LYS A 214 9.32 -7.94 3.61
CA LYS A 214 9.98 -9.26 3.61
C LYS A 214 9.96 -9.95 2.24
N ARG A 215 8.98 -9.61 1.39
CA ARG A 215 8.78 -10.24 0.08
C ARG A 215 9.25 -9.40 -1.09
N TYR A 216 9.15 -8.09 -0.99
CA TYR A 216 9.42 -7.18 -2.10
C TYR A 216 10.69 -6.35 -1.96
N CYS A 217 11.35 -6.37 -0.80
CA CYS A 217 12.64 -5.72 -0.63
C CYS A 217 13.74 -6.77 -0.46
N PRO A 218 14.85 -6.70 -1.20
CA PRO A 218 15.99 -7.58 -0.96
C PRO A 218 16.60 -7.31 0.44
N ALA A 219 17.33 -8.29 0.98
CA ALA A 219 18.04 -8.14 2.24
C ALA A 219 18.98 -6.92 2.18
N GLU A 220 19.05 -6.15 3.27
CA GLU A 220 19.84 -4.92 3.39
C GLU A 220 19.49 -3.82 2.36
N GLY A 221 18.40 -4.01 1.60
CA GLY A 221 17.92 -3.06 0.61
C GLY A 221 17.45 -1.75 1.21
N THR A 222 17.34 -0.73 0.35
CA THR A 222 16.84 0.60 0.71
C THR A 222 15.41 0.77 0.23
N ILE A 223 14.49 1.11 1.15
CA ILE A 223 13.13 1.49 0.79
C ILE A 223 12.99 3.01 0.72
N LEU A 224 12.07 3.47 -0.13
CA LEU A 224 11.59 4.85 -0.13
C LEU A 224 10.07 4.86 0.08
N ASP A 225 9.63 5.62 1.08
CA ASP A 225 8.23 6.00 1.28
C ASP A 225 8.11 7.52 1.03
N PRO A 226 7.56 7.94 -0.13
CA PRO A 226 7.52 9.35 -0.51
C PRO A 226 6.43 10.15 0.23
N THR A 227 5.52 9.49 0.95
CA THR A 227 4.41 10.10 1.70
C THR A 227 4.23 9.39 3.03
N ALA A 228 5.30 9.42 3.85
CA ALA A 228 5.49 8.51 4.97
C ALA A 228 4.50 8.71 6.14
N GLY A 229 3.84 9.84 6.25
CA GLY A 229 2.87 10.15 7.30
C GLY A 229 3.42 9.86 8.70
N SER A 230 3.04 8.74 9.27
CA SER A 230 3.53 8.27 10.58
C SER A 230 4.88 7.54 10.53
N PHE A 231 5.51 7.42 9.37
CA PHE A 231 6.76 6.67 9.12
C PHE A 231 6.72 5.20 9.54
N THR A 232 5.54 4.60 9.61
CA THR A 232 5.39 3.18 9.99
C THR A 232 6.15 2.25 9.06
N SER A 233 6.18 2.52 7.76
CA SER A 233 6.98 1.81 6.77
C SER A 233 8.47 1.83 7.11
N CYS A 234 9.00 3.00 7.49
CA CYS A 234 10.41 3.20 7.83
C CYS A 234 10.79 2.50 9.14
N PHE A 235 9.97 2.63 10.19
CA PHE A 235 10.19 1.93 11.45
C PHE A 235 10.12 0.40 11.27
N THR A 236 9.21 -0.08 10.42
CA THR A 236 9.12 -1.51 10.10
C THR A 236 10.34 -1.98 9.32
N ALA A 237 10.80 -1.20 8.34
CA ALA A 237 12.01 -1.49 7.58
C ALA A 237 13.24 -1.60 8.51
N GLN A 238 13.40 -0.67 9.45
CA GLN A 238 14.48 -0.72 10.44
C GLN A 238 14.47 -2.03 11.25
N LYS A 239 13.30 -2.45 11.73
CA LYS A 239 13.16 -3.72 12.46
C LYS A 239 13.55 -4.94 11.62
N LEU A 240 13.44 -4.84 10.31
CA LEU A 240 13.81 -5.90 9.37
C LEU A 240 15.28 -5.81 8.89
N GLY A 241 16.07 -4.87 9.44
CA GLY A 241 17.46 -4.65 9.01
C GLY A 241 17.60 -3.98 7.65
N LEU A 242 16.52 -3.34 7.14
CA LEU A 242 16.53 -2.60 5.88
C LEU A 242 16.91 -1.13 6.12
N LYS A 243 17.46 -0.50 5.09
CA LYS A 243 17.63 0.95 5.04
C LYS A 243 16.31 1.58 4.61
N SER A 244 15.98 2.76 5.14
CA SER A 244 14.74 3.43 4.77
C SER A 244 14.91 4.94 4.69
N ILE A 245 14.24 5.52 3.70
CA ILE A 245 14.07 6.95 3.50
C ILE A 245 12.57 7.19 3.51
N GLY A 246 12.10 8.09 4.37
CA GLY A 246 10.70 8.53 4.41
C GLY A 246 10.62 10.03 4.19
N ILE A 247 9.67 10.48 3.38
CA ILE A 247 9.44 11.89 3.11
C ILE A 247 8.06 12.26 3.64
N GLU A 248 7.97 13.38 4.39
CA GLU A 248 6.72 13.89 4.93
C GLU A 248 6.68 15.41 4.82
N MET A 249 5.59 15.94 4.29
CA MET A 249 5.40 17.38 4.11
C MET A 249 4.85 18.04 5.39
N ASN A 250 4.02 17.31 6.14
CA ASN A 250 3.38 17.84 7.33
C ASN A 250 4.37 17.87 8.50
N GLU A 251 4.57 19.10 9.06
CA GLU A 251 5.49 19.36 10.18
C GLU A 251 5.18 18.49 11.40
N GLU A 252 3.92 18.42 11.79
CA GLU A 252 3.50 17.71 13.01
C GLU A 252 3.83 16.22 12.95
N PHE A 253 3.55 15.57 11.80
CA PHE A 253 3.87 14.16 11.61
C PHE A 253 5.37 13.93 11.54
N TYR A 254 6.09 14.81 10.86
CA TYR A 254 7.55 14.74 10.75
C TYR A 254 8.22 14.85 12.12
N GLU A 255 7.90 15.88 12.91
CA GLU A 255 8.49 16.09 14.24
C GLU A 255 8.14 14.96 15.22
N LYS A 256 6.88 14.50 15.18
CA LYS A 256 6.45 13.37 15.99
C LYS A 256 7.26 12.10 15.67
N ALA A 257 7.49 11.82 14.39
CA ALA A 257 8.26 10.65 13.99
C ALA A 257 9.74 10.79 14.42
N ASN A 258 10.34 11.98 14.28
CA ASN A 258 11.71 12.24 14.74
C ASN A 258 11.87 12.03 16.26
N SER A 259 10.88 12.43 17.04
CA SER A 259 10.92 12.22 18.51
C SER A 259 10.87 10.74 18.90
N LEU A 260 10.35 9.87 18.03
CA LEU A 260 10.32 8.42 18.22
C LEU A 260 11.61 7.72 17.75
N LYS A 261 12.38 8.37 16.88
CA LYS A 261 13.64 7.84 16.36
C LYS A 261 14.75 7.78 17.41
N THR A 262 14.68 8.65 18.40
CA THR A 262 15.69 8.83 19.46
C THR A 262 15.44 7.99 20.71
N LYS A 263 14.35 7.21 20.73
CA LYS A 263 14.01 6.25 21.79
C LYS A 263 14.32 4.82 21.37
#